data_2462d8373bbfa0874209a79f094464c4
#
_entry.id   2462d8373bbfa0874209a79f094464c4
#
_cell.length_a   1.000
_cell.length_b   1.000
_cell.length_c   1.000
_cell.angle_alpha   90.00
_cell.angle_beta   90.00
_cell.angle_gamma   90.00
#
_symmetry.space_group_name_H-M   'P 1'
#
loop_
_entity.id
_entity.type
_entity.pdbx_description
1 polymer ?
#
loop_
_entity_poly.entity_id
_entity_poly.type
_entity_poly.pdbx_seq_one_letter_code
_entity_poly.pdbx_strand_id
1 'polypeptide(L)'
;IHIANLTINQSSNGLYSINDIHRASGGLAKHQPAAWMRLQSTTNLIRLMESQVINQQNGNVIETFVGGDISSPMRGTFVSRKLVVAYAMWISPAFADHVLDTFLDVVDGVYERVNAQNKVIEQQTLQLDIFTGELASMRKRDPRAPETLPVITGIEARNCKAMFDQL
;
A
#
# COMPACT_ATOMS: atom_id res chain seq x y z
N ILE A 1 -11.18 0.71 0.24
CA ILE A 1 -11.57 -0.67 0.58
C ILE A 1 -13.08 -0.75 0.82
N HIS A 2 -13.66 -1.96 0.77
CA HIS A 2 -15.07 -2.18 1.03
C HIS A 2 -15.21 -3.04 2.29
N ILE A 3 -16.05 -2.60 3.22
CA ILE A 3 -16.39 -3.35 4.43
C ILE A 3 -17.92 -3.38 4.53
N ALA A 4 -18.52 -4.57 4.68
CA ALA A 4 -19.98 -4.76 4.74
C ALA A 4 -20.74 -4.03 3.62
N ASN A 5 -20.27 -4.15 2.37
CA ASN A 5 -20.82 -3.50 1.17
C ASN A 5 -20.77 -1.95 1.16
N LEU A 6 -20.02 -1.34 2.08
CA LEU A 6 -19.79 0.10 2.11
C LEU A 6 -18.36 0.43 1.69
N THR A 7 -18.19 1.45 0.85
CA THR A 7 -16.88 1.98 0.51
C THR A 7 -16.34 2.82 1.67
N ILE A 8 -15.15 2.47 2.15
CA ILE A 8 -14.44 3.20 3.19
C ILE A 8 -13.46 4.16 2.53
N ASN A 9 -13.67 5.45 2.73
CA ASN A 9 -12.79 6.48 2.21
C ASN A 9 -11.43 6.44 2.88
N GLN A 10 -10.41 6.83 2.12
CA GLN A 10 -9.02 6.85 2.56
C GLN A 10 -8.45 8.25 2.31
N SER A 11 -7.66 8.78 3.25
CA SER A 11 -6.91 10.01 3.05
C SER A 11 -5.71 9.79 2.12
N SER A 12 -5.10 10.86 1.64
CA SER A 12 -3.85 10.82 0.87
C SER A 12 -2.70 10.12 1.62
N ASN A 13 -2.74 10.13 2.94
CA ASN A 13 -1.76 9.51 3.82
C ASN A 13 -2.09 8.04 4.16
N GLY A 14 -3.09 7.45 3.49
CA GLY A 14 -3.48 6.05 3.69
C GLY A 14 -4.28 5.77 4.97
N LEU A 15 -4.78 6.81 5.67
CA LEU A 15 -5.65 6.67 6.82
C LEU A 15 -7.10 6.45 6.39
N TYR A 16 -7.89 5.74 7.20
CA TYR A 16 -9.25 5.33 6.90
C TYR A 16 -10.28 6.16 7.65
N SER A 17 -11.36 6.54 6.99
CA SER A 17 -12.48 7.28 7.60
C SER A 17 -13.17 6.43 8.68
N ILE A 18 -13.04 6.83 9.94
CA ILE A 18 -13.69 6.14 11.06
C ILE A 18 -15.22 6.28 11.02
N ASN A 19 -15.73 7.36 10.42
CA ASN A 19 -17.16 7.56 10.23
C ASN A 19 -17.75 6.56 9.25
N ASP A 20 -16.99 6.19 8.22
CA ASP A 20 -17.43 5.16 7.26
C ASP A 20 -17.45 3.77 7.90
N ILE A 21 -16.44 3.47 8.74
CA ILE A 21 -16.41 2.25 9.54
C ILE A 21 -17.62 2.18 10.48
N HIS A 22 -17.98 3.29 11.12
CA HIS A 22 -19.18 3.38 11.95
C HIS A 22 -20.46 3.08 11.15
N ARG A 23 -20.59 3.65 9.94
CA ARG A 23 -21.72 3.36 9.05
C ARG A 23 -21.74 1.90 8.63
N ALA A 24 -20.60 1.32 8.28
CA ALA A 24 -20.47 -0.08 7.91
C ALA A 24 -20.88 -1.04 9.04
N SER A 25 -20.68 -0.64 10.30
CA SER A 25 -21.10 -1.41 11.49
C SER A 25 -22.58 -1.31 11.82
N GLY A 26 -23.38 -0.58 11.01
CA GLY A 26 -24.81 -0.35 11.23
C GLY A 26 -25.15 1.02 11.86
N GLY A 27 -24.18 1.87 12.14
CA GLY A 27 -24.38 3.28 12.51
C GLY A 27 -25.08 3.51 13.86
N LEU A 28 -24.99 2.55 14.80
CA LEU A 28 -25.70 2.65 16.08
C LEU A 28 -25.15 3.81 16.93
N ALA A 29 -26.02 4.64 17.50
CA ALA A 29 -25.64 5.80 18.31
C ALA A 29 -24.70 5.47 19.47
N LYS A 30 -24.85 4.32 20.11
CA LYS A 30 -23.96 3.84 21.20
C LYS A 30 -22.52 3.56 20.75
N HIS A 31 -22.31 3.38 19.43
CA HIS A 31 -21.00 3.08 18.85
C HIS A 31 -20.40 4.27 18.10
N GLN A 32 -20.84 5.50 18.39
CA GLN A 32 -20.29 6.68 17.74
C GLN A 32 -18.76 6.79 17.94
N PRO A 33 -18.00 7.14 16.88
CA PRO A 33 -16.55 7.32 16.97
C PRO A 33 -16.11 8.29 18.07
N ALA A 34 -16.86 9.39 18.26
CA ALA A 34 -16.57 10.38 19.30
C ALA A 34 -16.65 9.80 20.71
N ALA A 35 -17.52 8.83 20.97
CA ALA A 35 -17.60 8.15 22.26
C ALA A 35 -16.38 7.24 22.49
N TRP A 36 -15.99 6.47 21.48
CA TRP A 36 -14.83 5.60 21.51
C TRP A 36 -13.52 6.38 21.69
N MET A 37 -13.35 7.51 20.96
CA MET A 37 -12.17 8.36 21.05
C MET A 37 -11.94 8.97 22.44
N ARG A 38 -13.00 9.12 23.26
CA ARG A 38 -12.92 9.63 24.63
C ARG A 38 -12.51 8.58 25.66
N LEU A 39 -12.52 7.31 25.30
CA LEU A 39 -12.11 6.24 26.22
C LEU A 39 -10.63 6.37 26.59
N GLN A 40 -10.31 6.17 27.86
CA GLN A 40 -8.93 6.20 28.34
C GLN A 40 -8.06 5.15 27.61
N SER A 41 -8.61 3.96 27.38
CA SER A 41 -7.95 2.89 26.63
C SER A 41 -7.59 3.32 25.21
N THR A 42 -8.49 4.00 24.52
CA THR A 42 -8.27 4.52 23.16
C THR A 42 -7.19 5.61 23.15
N THR A 43 -7.27 6.56 24.08
CA THR A 43 -6.27 7.62 24.23
C THR A 43 -4.88 7.04 24.50
N ASN A 44 -4.78 6.05 25.37
CA ASN A 44 -3.52 5.37 25.65
C ASN A 44 -2.98 4.61 24.44
N LEU A 45 -3.84 3.93 23.68
CA LEU A 45 -3.47 3.25 22.45
C LEU A 45 -2.92 4.24 21.39
N ILE A 46 -3.61 5.36 21.20
CA ILE A 46 -3.16 6.40 20.26
C ILE A 46 -1.78 6.92 20.65
N ARG A 47 -1.56 7.29 21.92
CA ARG A 47 -0.26 7.76 22.42
C ARG A 47 0.85 6.74 22.20
N LEU A 48 0.58 5.46 22.47
CA LEU A 48 1.53 4.38 22.22
C LEU A 48 1.90 4.31 20.73
N MET A 49 0.91 4.38 19.85
CA MET A 49 1.14 4.31 18.42
C MET A 49 1.89 5.54 17.90
N GLU A 50 1.56 6.74 18.37
CA GLU A 50 2.26 7.98 18.02
C GLU A 50 3.73 7.93 18.45
N SER A 51 4.03 7.40 19.63
CA SER A 51 5.42 7.23 20.10
C SER A 51 6.22 6.26 19.20
N GLN A 52 5.58 5.22 18.66
CA GLN A 52 6.21 4.29 17.72
C GLN A 52 6.48 4.94 16.35
N VAL A 53 5.54 5.76 15.88
CA VAL A 53 5.66 6.48 14.59
C VAL A 53 6.80 7.49 14.62
N ILE A 54 6.93 8.26 15.68
CA ILE A 54 8.03 9.22 15.87
C ILE A 54 9.39 8.52 15.74
N ASN A 55 9.52 7.33 16.30
CA ASN A 55 10.75 6.54 16.26
C ASN A 55 11.06 5.94 14.86
N GLN A 56 10.06 5.79 13.99
CA GLN A 56 10.18 5.11 12.69
C GLN A 56 10.04 6.04 11.48
N GLN A 57 9.85 7.34 11.67
CA GLN A 57 9.57 8.34 10.60
C GLN A 57 8.37 7.99 9.70
N ASN A 58 7.44 7.18 10.15
CA ASN A 58 6.31 6.66 9.36
C ASN A 58 4.98 7.28 9.79
N GLY A 59 4.55 8.32 9.08
CA GLY A 59 3.15 8.75 8.90
C GLY A 59 2.34 9.11 10.16
N ASN A 60 1.17 9.67 9.97
CA ASN A 60 0.24 10.03 11.06
C ASN A 60 -0.56 8.80 11.53
N VAL A 61 -0.87 8.75 12.82
CA VAL A 61 -1.76 7.73 13.42
C VAL A 61 -3.23 8.12 13.25
N ILE A 62 -3.50 9.42 13.35
CA ILE A 62 -4.82 10.03 13.27
C ILE A 62 -4.74 11.40 12.61
N GLU A 63 -5.75 11.74 11.84
CA GLU A 63 -5.87 13.00 11.15
C GLU A 63 -7.33 13.45 11.14
N THR A 64 -7.60 14.75 11.41
CA THR A 64 -8.96 15.27 11.42
C THR A 64 -9.06 16.42 10.43
N PHE A 65 -9.93 16.27 9.46
CA PHE A 65 -10.24 17.29 8.47
C PHE A 65 -11.50 18.05 8.89
N VAL A 66 -11.33 19.33 9.23
CA VAL A 66 -12.40 20.24 9.65
C VAL A 66 -12.47 21.34 8.61
N GLY A 67 -13.64 21.48 7.95
CA GLY A 67 -13.88 22.50 6.93
C GLY A 67 -14.37 21.95 5.61
N GLY A 68 -14.72 22.85 4.67
CA GLY A 68 -15.33 22.47 3.39
C GLY A 68 -16.82 22.13 3.49
N ASP A 69 -17.38 21.61 2.40
CA ASP A 69 -18.79 21.17 2.32
C ASP A 69 -19.03 20.04 3.32
N ILE A 70 -20.20 20.07 4.00
CA ILE A 70 -20.64 19.04 4.96
C ILE A 70 -20.73 17.66 4.29
N SER A 71 -21.02 17.64 2.99
CA SER A 71 -21.11 16.41 2.18
C SER A 71 -19.75 15.90 1.68
N SER A 72 -18.66 16.63 1.91
CA SER A 72 -17.34 16.20 1.43
C SER A 72 -16.90 14.87 2.04
N PRO A 73 -16.55 13.86 1.23
CA PRO A 73 -16.06 12.56 1.71
C PRO A 73 -14.75 12.66 2.48
N MET A 74 -14.03 13.77 2.34
CA MET A 74 -12.78 14.05 3.05
C MET A 74 -12.99 14.71 4.40
N ARG A 75 -14.22 15.04 4.79
CA ARG A 75 -14.52 15.64 6.09
C ARG A 75 -14.66 14.57 7.16
N GLY A 76 -13.96 14.72 8.27
CA GLY A 76 -14.07 13.81 9.42
C GLY A 76 -12.72 13.41 9.98
N THR A 77 -12.73 12.37 10.78
CA THR A 77 -11.54 11.81 11.40
C THR A 77 -11.11 10.56 10.65
N PHE A 78 -9.84 10.52 10.29
CA PHE A 78 -9.18 9.42 9.62
C PHE A 78 -8.16 8.79 10.55
N VAL A 79 -8.11 7.49 10.59
CA VAL A 79 -7.30 6.73 11.54
C VAL A 79 -6.50 5.63 10.84
N SER A 80 -5.40 5.23 11.45
CA SER A 80 -4.58 4.13 10.96
C SER A 80 -5.34 2.80 10.98
N ARG A 81 -4.90 1.83 10.17
CA ARG A 81 -5.48 0.48 10.10
C ARG A 81 -5.62 -0.18 11.46
N LYS A 82 -4.61 -0.05 12.33
CA LYS A 82 -4.65 -0.61 13.68
C LYS A 82 -5.77 -0.01 14.53
N LEU A 83 -6.03 1.29 14.39
CA LEU A 83 -7.14 1.95 15.09
C LEU A 83 -8.50 1.56 14.52
N VAL A 84 -8.61 1.30 13.20
CA VAL A 84 -9.84 0.73 12.60
C VAL A 84 -10.17 -0.61 13.24
N VAL A 85 -9.20 -1.51 13.36
CA VAL A 85 -9.40 -2.82 14.00
C VAL A 85 -9.79 -2.66 15.47
N ALA A 86 -9.08 -1.80 16.22
CA ALA A 86 -9.39 -1.55 17.63
C ALA A 86 -10.80 -0.98 17.83
N TYR A 87 -11.25 -0.10 16.93
CA TYR A 87 -12.61 0.43 16.93
C TYR A 87 -13.64 -0.66 16.61
N ALA A 88 -13.37 -1.48 15.60
CA ALA A 88 -14.23 -2.59 15.25
C ALA A 88 -14.38 -3.60 16.40
N MET A 89 -13.30 -3.92 17.11
CA MET A 89 -13.31 -4.76 18.31
C MET A 89 -14.17 -4.17 19.45
N TRP A 90 -14.14 -2.86 19.59
CA TRP A 90 -15.00 -2.18 20.59
C TRP A 90 -16.49 -2.24 20.20
N ILE A 91 -16.82 -2.23 18.93
CA ILE A 91 -18.21 -2.36 18.44
C ILE A 91 -18.72 -3.77 18.69
N SER A 92 -18.09 -4.77 18.11
CA SER A 92 -18.38 -6.18 18.36
C SER A 92 -17.27 -7.09 17.79
N PRO A 93 -17.06 -8.28 18.40
CA PRO A 93 -16.10 -9.26 17.88
C PRO A 93 -16.42 -9.71 16.45
N ALA A 94 -17.69 -9.94 16.12
CA ALA A 94 -18.10 -10.35 14.77
C ALA A 94 -17.80 -9.28 13.71
N PHE A 95 -17.97 -8.01 14.03
CA PHE A 95 -17.60 -6.93 13.11
C PHE A 95 -16.07 -6.79 12.99
N ALA A 96 -15.33 -7.01 14.08
CA ALA A 96 -13.88 -7.01 14.06
C ALA A 96 -13.31 -8.11 13.16
N ASP A 97 -13.86 -9.31 13.23
CA ASP A 97 -13.51 -10.46 12.39
C ASP A 97 -13.67 -10.11 10.91
N HIS A 98 -14.83 -9.59 10.53
CA HIS A 98 -15.10 -9.16 9.16
C HIS A 98 -14.15 -8.04 8.66
N VAL A 99 -13.78 -7.11 9.54
CA VAL A 99 -12.81 -6.04 9.24
C VAL A 99 -11.41 -6.63 9.04
N LEU A 100 -11.02 -7.58 9.89
CA LEU A 100 -9.73 -8.27 9.79
C LEU A 100 -9.61 -9.04 8.48
N ASP A 101 -10.62 -9.83 8.12
CA ASP A 101 -10.65 -10.57 6.86
C ASP A 101 -10.44 -9.63 5.66
N THR A 102 -11.15 -8.50 5.63
CA THR A 102 -10.97 -7.51 4.56
C THR A 102 -9.54 -7.00 4.45
N PHE A 103 -8.86 -6.78 5.57
CA PHE A 103 -7.46 -6.34 5.55
C PHE A 103 -6.49 -7.45 5.16
N LEU A 104 -6.76 -8.70 5.57
CA LEU A 104 -5.96 -9.85 5.18
C LEU A 104 -6.05 -10.11 3.68
N ASP A 105 -7.24 -10.09 3.10
CA ASP A 105 -7.45 -10.23 1.65
C ASP A 105 -6.64 -9.20 0.84
N VAL A 106 -6.59 -7.95 1.32
CA VAL A 106 -5.78 -6.90 0.69
C VAL A 106 -4.29 -7.23 0.78
N VAL A 107 -3.82 -7.71 1.92
CA VAL A 107 -2.41 -8.08 2.13
C VAL A 107 -2.03 -9.26 1.24
N ASP A 108 -2.86 -10.29 1.20
CA ASP A 108 -2.62 -11.49 0.38
C ASP A 108 -2.60 -11.14 -1.10
N GLY A 109 -3.52 -10.31 -1.57
CA GLY A 109 -3.52 -9.84 -2.95
C GLY A 109 -2.31 -8.97 -3.32
N VAL A 110 -1.70 -8.26 -2.38
CA VAL A 110 -0.42 -7.55 -2.59
C VAL A 110 0.73 -8.54 -2.63
N TYR A 111 0.76 -9.51 -1.72
CA TYR A 111 1.79 -10.54 -1.66
C TYR A 111 1.87 -11.36 -2.95
N GLU A 112 0.73 -11.81 -3.47
CA GLU A 112 0.66 -12.53 -4.75
C GLU A 112 1.19 -11.70 -5.94
N ARG A 113 0.85 -10.41 -6.00
CA ARG A 113 1.37 -9.51 -7.05
C ARG A 113 2.87 -9.32 -6.96
N VAL A 114 3.42 -9.14 -5.77
CA VAL A 114 4.86 -9.01 -5.55
C VAL A 114 5.58 -10.30 -5.96
N ASN A 115 5.05 -11.46 -5.59
CA ASN A 115 5.63 -12.75 -5.96
C ASN A 115 5.60 -12.98 -7.47
N ALA A 116 4.52 -12.61 -8.15
CA ALA A 116 4.45 -12.69 -9.61
C ALA A 116 5.49 -11.78 -10.28
N GLN A 117 5.68 -10.55 -9.79
CA GLN A 117 6.71 -9.64 -10.29
C GLN A 117 8.12 -10.17 -10.05
N ASN A 118 8.40 -10.73 -8.87
CA ASN A 118 9.70 -11.31 -8.55
C ASN A 118 10.05 -12.47 -9.49
N LYS A 119 9.09 -13.33 -9.83
CA LYS A 119 9.30 -14.41 -10.81
C LYS A 119 9.66 -13.85 -12.20
N VAL A 120 9.02 -12.77 -12.64
CA VAL A 120 9.34 -12.13 -13.91
C VAL A 120 10.76 -11.55 -13.89
N ILE A 121 11.14 -10.88 -12.82
CA ILE A 121 12.49 -10.33 -12.64
C ILE A 121 13.53 -11.47 -12.67
N GLU A 122 13.29 -12.56 -11.98
CA GLU A 122 14.18 -13.72 -11.95
C GLU A 122 14.38 -14.33 -13.36
N GLN A 123 13.29 -14.48 -14.13
CA GLN A 123 13.36 -14.95 -15.51
C GLN A 123 14.15 -14.00 -16.43
N GLN A 124 13.93 -12.68 -16.28
CA GLN A 124 14.67 -11.68 -17.05
C GLN A 124 16.16 -11.66 -16.70
N THR A 125 16.48 -11.82 -15.41
CA THR A 125 17.87 -11.89 -14.96
C THR A 125 18.57 -13.11 -15.56
N LEU A 126 17.92 -14.28 -15.54
CA LEU A 126 18.46 -15.50 -16.13
C LEU A 126 18.68 -15.34 -17.64
N GLN A 127 17.77 -14.69 -18.37
CA GLN A 127 17.95 -14.42 -19.79
C GLN A 127 19.15 -13.49 -20.05
N LEU A 128 19.34 -12.46 -19.22
CA LEU A 128 20.49 -11.56 -19.31
C LEU A 128 21.79 -12.29 -19.04
N ASP A 129 21.83 -13.19 -18.08
CA ASP A 129 23.03 -13.98 -17.76
C ASP A 129 23.40 -14.92 -18.93
N ILE A 130 22.42 -15.56 -19.54
CA ILE A 130 22.62 -16.37 -20.75
C ILE A 130 23.19 -15.52 -21.89
N PHE A 131 22.55 -14.38 -22.18
CA PHE A 131 22.96 -13.49 -23.26
C PHE A 131 24.36 -12.92 -23.05
N THR A 132 24.69 -12.52 -21.82
CA THR A 132 26.04 -12.04 -21.47
C THR A 132 27.09 -13.14 -21.59
N GLY A 133 26.74 -14.38 -21.24
CA GLY A 133 27.57 -15.56 -21.45
C GLY A 133 27.85 -15.86 -22.93
N GLU A 134 26.81 -15.75 -23.77
CA GLU A 134 26.95 -15.88 -25.23
C GLU A 134 27.84 -14.81 -25.84
N LEU A 135 27.64 -13.55 -25.46
CA LEU A 135 28.49 -12.44 -25.89
C LEU A 135 29.96 -12.64 -25.49
N ALA A 136 30.22 -13.08 -24.24
CA ALA A 136 31.55 -13.38 -23.79
C ALA A 136 32.20 -14.52 -24.57
N SER A 137 31.43 -15.52 -24.99
CA SER A 137 31.87 -16.65 -25.79
C SER A 137 32.22 -16.21 -27.24
N MET A 138 31.40 -15.33 -27.85
CA MET A 138 31.65 -14.78 -29.19
C MET A 138 32.90 -13.91 -29.19
N ARG A 139 33.11 -13.11 -28.14
CA ARG A 139 34.29 -12.29 -27.97
C ARG A 139 35.60 -13.09 -27.91
N LYS A 140 35.57 -14.26 -27.29
CA LYS A 140 36.72 -15.17 -27.26
C LYS A 140 37.05 -15.72 -28.65
N ARG A 141 36.09 -15.80 -29.58
CA ARG A 141 36.28 -16.29 -30.93
C ARG A 141 36.77 -15.20 -31.91
N ASP A 142 36.49 -13.93 -31.66
CA ASP A 142 36.97 -12.80 -32.45
C ASP A 142 37.76 -11.80 -31.55
N PRO A 143 39.10 -11.87 -31.58
CA PRO A 143 39.97 -10.98 -30.82
C PRO A 143 39.85 -9.49 -31.22
N ARG A 144 39.19 -9.16 -32.33
CA ARG A 144 38.98 -7.79 -32.82
C ARG A 144 37.68 -7.17 -32.33
N ALA A 145 36.88 -7.90 -31.54
CA ALA A 145 35.67 -7.36 -30.94
C ALA A 145 36.01 -6.19 -29.97
N PRO A 146 35.24 -5.10 -29.97
CA PRO A 146 35.50 -3.92 -29.14
C PRO A 146 35.54 -4.26 -27.66
N GLU A 147 36.48 -3.63 -26.93
CA GLU A 147 36.77 -3.96 -25.54
C GLU A 147 35.65 -3.62 -24.57
N THR A 148 34.78 -2.73 -24.93
CA THR A 148 33.61 -2.33 -24.15
C THR A 148 32.37 -2.32 -25.04
N LEU A 149 31.33 -3.05 -24.62
CA LEU A 149 29.98 -2.79 -25.14
C LEU A 149 29.56 -1.40 -24.64
N PRO A 150 28.94 -0.57 -25.51
CA PRO A 150 28.39 0.68 -25.07
C PRO A 150 27.40 0.41 -23.93
N VAL A 151 27.60 1.07 -22.79
CA VAL A 151 26.63 1.03 -21.69
C VAL A 151 25.40 1.74 -22.21
N ILE A 152 24.38 0.98 -22.61
CA ILE A 152 23.10 1.54 -23.01
C ILE A 152 22.45 2.07 -21.74
N THR A 153 22.51 3.37 -21.56
CA THR A 153 21.80 4.04 -20.47
C THR A 153 20.30 3.88 -20.69
N GLY A 154 19.50 3.87 -19.63
CA GLY A 154 18.05 3.67 -19.72
C GLY A 154 17.32 4.71 -20.61
N ILE A 155 18.00 5.75 -21.08
CA ILE A 155 17.50 6.74 -22.04
C ILE A 155 17.68 6.21 -23.47
N GLU A 156 18.81 5.60 -23.77
CA GLU A 156 19.12 5.03 -25.09
C GLU A 156 18.30 3.77 -25.37
N ALA A 157 18.04 2.94 -24.35
CA ALA A 157 17.16 1.79 -24.45
C ALA A 157 15.71 2.19 -24.83
N ARG A 158 15.21 3.32 -24.36
CA ARG A 158 13.91 3.86 -24.73
C ARG A 158 13.87 4.35 -26.18
N ASN A 159 14.96 4.95 -26.65
CA ASN A 159 15.07 5.42 -28.05
C ASN A 159 15.17 4.26 -29.02
N CYS A 160 15.88 3.18 -28.66
CA CYS A 160 15.93 1.96 -29.49
C CYS A 160 14.54 1.32 -29.63
N LYS A 161 13.74 1.26 -28.56
CA LYS A 161 12.38 0.74 -28.62
C LYS A 161 11.48 1.56 -29.56
N ALA A 162 11.58 2.90 -29.49
CA ALA A 162 10.82 3.80 -30.36
C ALA A 162 11.18 3.66 -31.86
N MET A 163 12.40 3.25 -32.20
CA MET A 163 12.79 2.96 -33.57
C MET A 163 12.26 1.62 -34.10
N PHE A 164 12.11 0.62 -33.21
CA PHE A 164 11.55 -0.69 -33.61
C PHE A 164 10.04 -0.66 -33.81
N ASP A 165 9.33 0.23 -33.10
CA ASP A 165 7.86 0.37 -33.21
C ASP A 165 7.43 1.15 -34.49
N GLN A 166 8.39 1.60 -35.36
CA GLN A 166 8.14 2.31 -36.61
C GLN A 166 8.50 1.48 -37.88
N LEU A 167 8.89 0.21 -37.71
CA LEU A 167 9.14 -0.76 -38.79
C LEU A 167 8.02 -1.80 -38.83
#